data_ea86323045e27a2ea834519b89680be8
#
_entry.id   ea86323045e27a2ea834519b89680be8
#
_cell.length_a   1.000
_cell.length_b   1.000
_cell.length_c   1.000
_cell.angle_alpha   90.00
_cell.angle_beta   90.00
_cell.angle_gamma   90.00
#
_symmetry.space_group_name_H-M   'P 1'
#
loop_
_entity.id
_entity.type
_entity.pdbx_description
1 polymer ?
#
loop_
_entity_poly.entity_id
_entity_poly.type
_entity_poly.pdbx_seq_one_letter_code
_entity_poly.pdbx_strand_id
1 'polypeptide(L)'
;MRVFILTSCVGKKKYSEEDIKSILEKHSLPMPTCDLENEERYKEVLKDFVLPAFQMYQGSFNYVRDLVKKYRERGDQVELRIISARYGLIGEETPIVPYECTFQGLGKKKIRERRDKLRIYENLLEFFGKNEFDQSVVILGKDYLQTIFDEKQGMDFLSQMRSKQLVVFASKGFQNRIRFPKGNLTFVSVLGIGDRNKKVREFRPNSICA
;
A
#
# COMPACT_ATOMS: atom_id res chain seq x y z
N MET A 1 -8.02 -14.40 -13.83
CA MET A 1 -6.65 -14.53 -13.29
C MET A 1 -6.67 -14.26 -11.79
N ARG A 2 -5.62 -14.71 -11.05
CA ARG A 2 -5.36 -14.23 -9.70
C ARG A 2 -4.38 -13.05 -9.76
N VAL A 3 -4.82 -11.90 -9.32
CA VAL A 3 -4.06 -10.64 -9.40
C VAL A 3 -3.76 -10.13 -7.99
N PHE A 4 -2.49 -9.80 -7.74
CA PHE A 4 -2.06 -9.13 -6.53
C PHE A 4 -1.77 -7.65 -6.81
N ILE A 5 -2.28 -6.77 -5.97
CA ILE A 5 -1.97 -5.33 -6.05
C ILE A 5 -1.39 -4.89 -4.71
N LEU A 6 -0.17 -4.34 -4.73
CA LEU A 6 0.48 -3.73 -3.58
C LEU A 6 0.54 -2.21 -3.76
N THR A 7 -0.04 -1.49 -2.83
CA THR A 7 -0.03 -0.04 -2.82
C THR A 7 0.30 0.52 -1.44
N SER A 8 0.31 1.83 -1.30
CA SER A 8 0.53 2.52 -0.02
C SER A 8 -0.70 3.29 0.43
N CYS A 9 -0.80 3.53 1.73
CA CYS A 9 -1.72 4.52 2.26
C CYS A 9 -1.43 5.92 1.67
N VAL A 10 -2.41 6.80 1.76
CA VAL A 10 -2.35 8.19 1.30
C VAL A 10 -2.71 9.14 2.43
N GLY A 11 -2.27 10.40 2.34
CA GLY A 11 -2.60 11.43 3.33
C GLY A 11 -4.10 11.71 3.39
N LYS A 12 -4.75 11.88 2.22
CA LYS A 12 -6.19 12.20 2.18
C LYS A 12 -7.03 10.98 2.56
N LYS A 13 -7.88 11.15 3.56
CA LYS A 13 -8.86 10.18 4.05
C LYS A 13 -10.28 10.69 3.84
N LYS A 14 -11.27 9.84 4.02
CA LYS A 14 -12.69 10.21 3.89
C LYS A 14 -13.09 11.22 4.97
N TYR A 15 -12.55 11.04 6.16
CA TYR A 15 -12.76 11.95 7.28
C TYR A 15 -11.47 12.69 7.60
N SER A 16 -11.56 14.00 7.77
CA SER A 16 -10.47 14.91 8.15
C SER A 16 -10.30 14.98 9.67
N GLU A 17 -9.28 15.68 10.14
CA GLU A 17 -9.12 15.97 11.56
C GLU A 17 -10.31 16.78 12.10
N GLU A 18 -10.80 17.75 11.32
CA GLU A 18 -11.94 18.59 11.71
C GLU A 18 -13.20 17.77 11.98
N ASP A 19 -13.44 16.71 11.20
CA ASP A 19 -14.63 15.85 11.35
C ASP A 19 -14.66 15.09 12.68
N ILE A 20 -13.52 14.80 13.28
CA ILE A 20 -13.40 13.97 14.48
C ILE A 20 -12.89 14.74 15.72
N LYS A 21 -12.43 15.97 15.54
CA LYS A 21 -11.79 16.78 16.57
C LYS A 21 -12.63 16.94 17.83
N SER A 22 -13.88 17.35 17.71
CA SER A 22 -14.79 17.58 18.85
C SER A 22 -15.05 16.28 19.66
N ILE A 23 -15.08 15.14 18.98
CA ILE A 23 -15.24 13.84 19.64
C ILE A 23 -13.97 13.47 20.41
N LEU A 24 -12.81 13.65 19.80
CA LEU A 24 -11.53 13.38 20.45
C LEU A 24 -11.31 14.27 21.69
N GLU A 25 -11.60 15.56 21.58
CA GLU A 25 -11.52 16.53 22.70
C GLU A 25 -12.44 16.12 23.85
N LYS A 26 -13.70 15.73 23.58
CA LYS A 26 -14.64 15.25 24.59
C LYS A 26 -14.11 14.04 25.36
N HIS A 27 -13.32 13.19 24.73
CA HIS A 27 -12.76 11.98 25.33
C HIS A 27 -11.29 12.17 25.78
N SER A 28 -10.77 13.40 25.75
CA SER A 28 -9.37 13.71 26.08
C SER A 28 -8.36 12.84 25.33
N LEU A 29 -8.63 12.60 24.04
CA LEU A 29 -7.75 11.85 23.15
C LEU A 29 -7.09 12.79 22.12
N PRO A 30 -5.79 12.65 21.87
CA PRO A 30 -5.13 13.33 20.75
C PRO A 30 -5.55 12.72 19.40
N MET A 31 -5.22 13.39 18.31
CA MET A 31 -5.36 12.83 16.94
C MET A 31 -4.58 11.50 16.84
N PRO A 32 -5.20 10.42 16.28
CA PRO A 32 -4.47 9.18 16.06
C PRO A 32 -3.26 9.42 15.14
N THR A 33 -2.08 9.05 15.60
CA THR A 33 -0.82 9.22 14.88
C THR A 33 -0.22 7.86 14.49
N CYS A 34 1.07 7.73 14.64
CA CYS A 34 1.82 6.58 14.15
C CYS A 34 1.92 5.39 15.13
N ASP A 35 1.46 5.54 16.36
CA ASP A 35 1.40 4.45 17.35
C ASP A 35 0.02 3.79 17.39
N LEU A 36 -0.04 2.60 17.99
CA LEU A 36 -1.28 1.81 18.14
C LEU A 36 -1.67 1.62 19.59
N GLU A 37 -1.05 2.33 20.53
CA GLU A 37 -1.24 2.12 21.97
C GLU A 37 -2.70 2.30 22.41
N ASN A 38 -3.42 3.24 21.79
CA ASN A 38 -4.82 3.52 22.08
C ASN A 38 -5.78 3.06 20.96
N GLU A 39 -5.38 2.13 20.12
CA GLU A 39 -6.15 1.77 18.90
C GLU A 39 -7.59 1.33 19.23
N GLU A 40 -7.77 0.44 20.20
CA GLU A 40 -9.11 -0.04 20.57
C GLU A 40 -9.99 1.09 21.14
N ARG A 41 -9.40 1.99 21.93
CA ARG A 41 -10.12 3.17 22.42
C ARG A 41 -10.50 4.13 21.31
N TYR A 42 -9.62 4.32 20.31
CA TYR A 42 -9.96 5.11 19.11
C TYR A 42 -11.10 4.48 18.33
N LYS A 43 -11.08 3.16 18.13
CA LYS A 43 -12.16 2.45 17.43
C LYS A 43 -13.50 2.55 18.13
N GLU A 44 -13.50 2.50 19.46
CA GLU A 44 -14.69 2.68 20.27
C GLU A 44 -15.24 4.11 20.18
N VAL A 45 -14.40 5.11 20.44
CA VAL A 45 -14.77 6.53 20.46
C VAL A 45 -15.14 7.04 19.07
N LEU A 46 -14.44 6.59 18.03
CA LEU A 46 -14.65 6.97 16.63
C LEU A 46 -15.43 5.91 15.84
N LYS A 47 -16.27 5.10 16.47
CA LYS A 47 -16.98 3.97 15.82
C LYS A 47 -17.70 4.33 14.53
N ASP A 48 -18.30 5.53 14.47
CA ASP A 48 -19.04 6.02 13.30
C ASP A 48 -18.12 6.51 12.16
N PHE A 49 -16.81 6.61 12.43
CA PHE A 49 -15.77 7.03 11.51
C PHE A 49 -14.81 5.89 11.14
N VAL A 50 -15.01 4.69 11.70
CA VAL A 50 -14.26 3.48 11.32
C VAL A 50 -14.75 2.99 9.98
N LEU A 51 -13.84 2.80 9.04
CA LEU A 51 -14.16 2.27 7.70
C LEU A 51 -13.14 1.23 7.26
N PRO A 52 -13.52 0.31 6.35
CA PRO A 52 -12.56 -0.47 5.59
C PRO A 52 -11.51 0.43 4.94
N ALA A 53 -10.25 0.01 4.95
CA ALA A 53 -9.14 0.79 4.40
C ALA A 53 -9.41 1.24 2.95
N PHE A 54 -10.03 0.37 2.14
CA PHE A 54 -10.42 0.68 0.77
C PHE A 54 -11.37 1.87 0.65
N GLN A 55 -12.25 2.07 1.62
CA GLN A 55 -13.22 3.17 1.66
C GLN A 55 -12.61 4.42 2.33
N MET A 56 -11.74 4.23 3.33
CA MET A 56 -11.13 5.31 4.09
C MET A 56 -10.17 6.16 3.23
N TYR A 57 -9.29 5.56 2.45
CA TYR A 57 -8.31 6.29 1.66
C TYR A 57 -8.95 6.97 0.45
N GLN A 58 -8.60 8.23 0.18
CA GLN A 58 -9.16 9.08 -0.86
C GLN A 58 -8.05 9.70 -1.76
N GLY A 59 -8.43 10.61 -2.64
CA GLY A 59 -7.48 11.34 -3.48
C GLY A 59 -6.71 10.42 -4.44
N SER A 60 -5.39 10.34 -4.31
CA SER A 60 -4.57 9.50 -5.17
C SER A 60 -4.86 7.99 -5.03
N PHE A 61 -5.54 7.55 -3.98
CA PHE A 61 -5.98 6.18 -3.84
C PHE A 61 -7.10 5.80 -4.83
N ASN A 62 -7.85 6.78 -5.34
CA ASN A 62 -8.90 6.53 -6.32
C ASN A 62 -8.38 5.83 -7.59
N TYR A 63 -7.15 6.11 -8.02
CA TYR A 63 -6.55 5.44 -9.19
C TYR A 63 -6.29 3.95 -8.94
N VAL A 64 -5.95 3.60 -7.69
CA VAL A 64 -5.82 2.19 -7.28
C VAL A 64 -7.21 1.53 -7.26
N ARG A 65 -8.21 2.24 -6.73
CA ARG A 65 -9.60 1.77 -6.69
C ARG A 65 -10.15 1.51 -8.11
N ASP A 66 -9.88 2.41 -9.05
CA ASP A 66 -10.27 2.25 -10.45
C ASP A 66 -9.54 1.06 -11.10
N LEU A 67 -8.27 0.84 -10.77
CA LEU A 67 -7.51 -0.31 -11.27
C LEU A 67 -8.08 -1.63 -10.72
N VAL A 68 -8.35 -1.70 -9.42
CA VAL A 68 -9.00 -2.88 -8.79
C VAL A 68 -10.34 -3.17 -9.48
N LYS A 69 -11.15 -2.13 -9.70
CA LYS A 69 -12.44 -2.25 -10.38
C LYS A 69 -12.28 -2.82 -11.80
N LYS A 70 -11.34 -2.31 -12.59
CA LYS A 70 -11.06 -2.82 -13.95
C LYS A 70 -10.73 -4.31 -13.97
N TYR A 71 -9.93 -4.79 -13.01
CA TYR A 71 -9.61 -6.21 -12.91
C TYR A 71 -10.85 -7.03 -12.54
N ARG A 72 -11.61 -6.60 -11.54
CA ARG A 72 -12.82 -7.30 -11.08
C ARG A 72 -13.90 -7.36 -12.15
N GLU A 73 -14.09 -6.28 -12.92
CA GLU A 73 -15.04 -6.24 -14.05
C GLU A 73 -14.68 -7.22 -15.17
N ARG A 74 -13.43 -7.64 -15.27
CA ARG A 74 -12.97 -8.69 -16.17
C ARG A 74 -13.15 -10.11 -15.61
N GLY A 75 -13.64 -10.24 -14.39
CA GLY A 75 -13.75 -11.53 -13.71
C GLY A 75 -12.46 -11.99 -13.02
N ASP A 76 -11.45 -11.11 -12.85
CA ASP A 76 -10.22 -11.44 -12.16
C ASP A 76 -10.42 -11.45 -10.63
N GLN A 77 -9.76 -12.38 -9.94
CA GLN A 77 -9.69 -12.40 -8.47
C GLN A 77 -8.58 -11.48 -8.01
N VAL A 78 -8.94 -10.37 -7.36
CA VAL A 78 -7.99 -9.35 -6.93
C VAL A 78 -7.74 -9.43 -5.43
N GLU A 79 -6.48 -9.59 -5.06
CA GLU A 79 -5.96 -9.45 -3.71
C GLU A 79 -5.25 -8.09 -3.59
N LEU A 80 -5.85 -7.16 -2.85
CA LEU A 80 -5.28 -5.84 -2.60
C LEU A 80 -4.64 -5.80 -1.22
N ARG A 81 -3.35 -5.44 -1.17
CA ARG A 81 -2.63 -5.15 0.06
C ARG A 81 -2.13 -3.70 0.07
N ILE A 82 -2.22 -3.09 1.24
CA ILE A 82 -1.90 -1.67 1.45
C ILE A 82 -0.82 -1.58 2.53
N ILE A 83 0.32 -0.97 2.20
CA ILE A 83 1.32 -0.61 3.19
C ILE A 83 0.87 0.67 3.88
N SER A 84 0.40 0.54 5.11
CA SER A 84 0.04 1.65 5.98
C SER A 84 1.22 2.03 6.88
N ALA A 85 1.50 3.34 7.00
CA ALA A 85 2.52 3.82 7.91
C ALA A 85 2.13 3.67 9.39
N ARG A 86 0.82 3.53 9.69
CA ARG A 86 0.29 3.27 11.04
C ARG A 86 0.09 1.77 11.30
N TYR A 87 -0.54 1.06 10.36
CA TYR A 87 -1.06 -0.30 10.57
C TYR A 87 -0.18 -1.41 9.97
N GLY A 88 0.91 -1.06 9.28
CA GLY A 88 1.74 -2.07 8.59
C GLY A 88 1.10 -2.57 7.29
N LEU A 89 1.18 -3.87 7.04
CA LEU A 89 0.56 -4.50 5.87
C LEU A 89 -0.89 -4.87 6.18
N ILE A 90 -1.83 -4.21 5.52
CA ILE A 90 -3.27 -4.43 5.72
C ILE A 90 -3.98 -4.81 4.42
N GLY A 91 -5.12 -5.50 4.55
CA GLY A 91 -6.05 -5.78 3.46
C GLY A 91 -7.01 -4.62 3.22
N GLU A 92 -7.75 -4.69 2.12
CA GLU A 92 -8.73 -3.68 1.73
C GLU A 92 -9.90 -3.53 2.72
N GLU A 93 -10.32 -4.64 3.34
CA GLU A 93 -11.43 -4.70 4.30
C GLU A 93 -11.01 -4.43 5.76
N THR A 94 -9.70 -4.21 6.01
CA THR A 94 -9.23 -3.91 7.37
C THR A 94 -9.87 -2.64 7.89
N PRO A 95 -10.60 -2.69 9.02
CA PRO A 95 -11.20 -1.51 9.62
C PRO A 95 -10.13 -0.60 10.21
N ILE A 96 -10.14 0.68 9.82
CA ILE A 96 -9.19 1.69 10.29
C ILE A 96 -9.92 2.96 10.73
N VAL A 97 -9.34 3.68 11.70
CA VAL A 97 -9.78 5.02 12.09
C VAL A 97 -9.11 6.09 11.19
N PRO A 98 -9.63 7.31 11.09
CA PRO A 98 -8.90 8.45 10.55
C PRO A 98 -7.62 8.71 11.36
N TYR A 99 -6.50 8.96 10.70
CA TYR A 99 -5.19 9.14 11.36
C TYR A 99 -4.22 9.97 10.53
N GLU A 100 -3.20 10.53 11.19
CA GLU A 100 -2.09 11.21 10.54
C GLU A 100 -0.77 10.45 10.77
N CYS A 101 -0.33 9.73 9.76
CA CYS A 101 0.94 9.01 9.74
C CYS A 101 1.39 8.71 8.31
N THR A 102 2.69 8.92 8.04
CA THR A 102 3.26 8.67 6.72
C THR A 102 4.73 8.24 6.81
N PHE A 103 5.19 7.51 5.81
CA PHE A 103 6.62 7.30 5.55
C PHE A 103 7.24 8.42 4.73
N GLN A 104 6.42 9.25 4.08
CA GLN A 104 6.90 10.31 3.21
C GLN A 104 7.72 11.33 3.99
N GLY A 105 8.91 11.63 3.48
CA GLY A 105 9.83 12.58 4.10
C GLY A 105 10.63 12.04 5.29
N LEU A 106 10.41 10.79 5.71
CA LEU A 106 11.25 10.17 6.72
C LEU A 106 12.61 9.77 6.13
N GLY A 107 13.68 9.96 6.92
CA GLY A 107 15.00 9.43 6.58
C GLY A 107 15.00 7.89 6.60
N LYS A 108 15.90 7.28 5.81
CA LYS A 108 16.00 5.82 5.65
C LYS A 108 16.07 5.05 6.98
N LYS A 109 16.74 5.59 8.00
CA LYS A 109 16.83 4.97 9.34
C LYS A 109 15.45 4.85 9.97
N LYS A 110 14.67 5.93 10.00
CA LYS A 110 13.31 5.96 10.58
C LYS A 110 12.34 5.09 9.79
N ILE A 111 12.49 5.03 8.46
CA ILE A 111 11.68 4.11 7.62
C ILE A 111 11.92 2.66 8.03
N ARG A 112 13.20 2.26 8.21
CA ARG A 112 13.58 0.91 8.63
C ARG A 112 13.01 0.56 10.00
N GLU A 113 13.28 1.41 11.01
CA GLU A 113 12.80 1.20 12.38
C GLU A 113 11.28 1.00 12.42
N ARG A 114 10.53 1.80 11.66
CA ARG A 114 9.08 1.66 11.59
C ARG A 114 8.64 0.42 10.80
N ARG A 115 9.28 0.12 9.65
CA ARG A 115 9.04 -1.10 8.89
C ARG A 115 9.18 -2.34 9.77
N ASP A 116 10.27 -2.40 10.55
CA ASP A 116 10.58 -3.54 11.40
C ASP A 116 9.58 -3.63 12.57
N LYS A 117 9.24 -2.49 13.23
CA LYS A 117 8.19 -2.44 14.26
C LYS A 117 6.85 -2.96 13.73
N LEU A 118 6.49 -2.64 12.49
CA LEU A 118 5.24 -3.03 11.83
C LEU A 118 5.34 -4.38 11.10
N ARG A 119 6.50 -5.03 11.10
CA ARG A 119 6.77 -6.31 10.43
C ARG A 119 6.31 -6.35 8.96
N ILE A 120 6.47 -5.23 8.24
CA ILE A 120 5.91 -5.10 6.88
C ILE A 120 6.55 -6.11 5.93
N TYR A 121 7.87 -6.25 5.98
CA TYR A 121 8.61 -7.15 5.09
C TYR A 121 8.30 -8.61 5.39
N GLU A 122 8.33 -8.99 6.65
CA GLU A 122 8.06 -10.35 7.12
C GLU A 122 6.63 -10.77 6.77
N ASN A 123 5.65 -9.91 7.02
CA ASN A 123 4.25 -10.18 6.71
C ASN A 123 4.02 -10.36 5.19
N LEU A 124 4.76 -9.62 4.35
CA LEU A 124 4.73 -9.82 2.90
C LEU A 124 5.33 -11.16 2.50
N LEU A 125 6.47 -11.56 3.09
CA LEU A 125 7.09 -12.85 2.83
C LEU A 125 6.18 -14.02 3.25
N GLU A 126 5.58 -13.94 4.43
CA GLU A 126 4.62 -14.94 4.92
C GLU A 126 3.40 -15.04 4.00
N PHE A 127 2.88 -13.89 3.53
CA PHE A 127 1.76 -13.85 2.61
C PHE A 127 2.09 -14.55 1.28
N PHE A 128 3.23 -14.23 0.66
CA PHE A 128 3.66 -14.85 -0.60
C PHE A 128 4.16 -16.28 -0.44
N GLY A 129 4.59 -16.69 0.75
CA GLY A 129 4.88 -18.09 1.05
C GLY A 129 3.67 -19.01 0.85
N LYS A 130 2.46 -18.47 1.01
CA LYS A 130 1.18 -19.20 0.94
C LYS A 130 0.38 -18.92 -0.34
N ASN A 131 0.78 -17.94 -1.15
CA ASN A 131 -0.02 -17.46 -2.29
C ASN A 131 0.83 -17.32 -3.55
N GLU A 132 0.23 -17.68 -4.69
CA GLU A 132 0.77 -17.47 -6.02
C GLU A 132 -0.22 -16.67 -6.87
N PHE A 133 0.33 -15.85 -7.80
CA PHE A 133 -0.47 -14.96 -8.63
C PHE A 133 -0.07 -15.07 -10.10
N ASP A 134 -1.03 -14.87 -10.99
CA ASP A 134 -0.75 -14.75 -12.42
C ASP A 134 -0.08 -13.39 -12.71
N GLN A 135 -0.56 -12.33 -12.06
CA GLN A 135 0.00 -10.99 -12.19
C GLN A 135 0.09 -10.30 -10.83
N SER A 136 1.20 -9.60 -10.61
CA SER A 136 1.38 -8.70 -9.47
C SER A 136 1.65 -7.28 -9.95
N VAL A 137 0.99 -6.30 -9.32
CA VAL A 137 1.15 -4.88 -9.63
C VAL A 137 1.59 -4.14 -8.37
N VAL A 138 2.73 -3.47 -8.44
CA VAL A 138 3.32 -2.71 -7.32
C VAL A 138 3.25 -1.21 -7.63
N ILE A 139 2.52 -0.47 -6.81
CA ILE A 139 2.27 0.97 -6.96
C ILE A 139 2.72 1.68 -5.69
N LEU A 140 4.02 1.94 -5.58
CA LEU A 140 4.62 2.51 -4.37
C LEU A 140 5.42 3.78 -4.68
N GLY A 141 5.33 4.76 -3.79
CA GLY A 141 6.23 5.90 -3.77
C GLY A 141 7.63 5.49 -3.26
N LYS A 142 8.63 6.34 -3.51
CA LYS A 142 10.04 6.09 -3.16
C LYS A 142 10.22 5.63 -1.70
N ASP A 143 9.58 6.31 -0.75
CA ASP A 143 9.76 6.04 0.67
C ASP A 143 9.05 4.75 1.10
N TYR A 144 7.89 4.44 0.51
CA TYR A 144 7.19 3.17 0.71
C TYR A 144 7.92 1.99 0.04
N LEU A 145 8.54 2.21 -1.12
CA LEU A 145 9.34 1.16 -1.78
C LEU A 145 10.53 0.74 -0.90
N GLN A 146 11.07 1.65 -0.08
CA GLN A 146 12.14 1.33 0.88
C GLN A 146 11.71 0.33 1.98
N THR A 147 10.42 0.16 2.23
CA THR A 147 9.92 -0.82 3.20
C THR A 147 10.02 -2.26 2.70
N ILE A 148 10.14 -2.47 1.39
CA ILE A 148 10.18 -3.79 0.74
C ILE A 148 11.46 -4.03 -0.07
N PHE A 149 12.28 -2.99 -0.25
CA PHE A 149 13.50 -3.02 -1.05
C PHE A 149 14.61 -2.21 -0.38
N ASP A 150 15.59 -2.90 0.20
CA ASP A 150 16.77 -2.29 0.82
C ASP A 150 18.04 -3.11 0.47
N GLU A 151 18.76 -2.69 -0.58
CA GLU A 151 19.97 -3.37 -1.06
C GLU A 151 21.03 -3.53 0.02
N LYS A 152 21.19 -2.54 0.92
CA LYS A 152 22.18 -2.58 2.00
C LYS A 152 21.91 -3.68 3.02
N GLN A 153 20.65 -4.09 3.13
CA GLN A 153 20.22 -5.16 4.03
C GLN A 153 19.92 -6.47 3.29
N GLY A 154 20.19 -6.53 1.98
CA GLY A 154 19.88 -7.71 1.16
C GLY A 154 18.39 -7.97 1.01
N MET A 155 17.54 -6.94 1.26
CA MET A 155 16.09 -7.06 1.19
C MET A 155 15.62 -6.68 -0.20
N ASP A 156 15.15 -7.67 -0.95
CA ASP A 156 14.47 -7.49 -2.22
C ASP A 156 13.24 -8.41 -2.27
N PHE A 157 12.14 -7.92 -1.71
CA PHE A 157 10.88 -8.65 -1.72
C PHE A 157 10.41 -8.95 -3.16
N LEU A 158 10.66 -8.03 -4.11
CA LEU A 158 10.16 -8.17 -5.48
C LEU A 158 10.76 -9.39 -6.18
N SER A 159 12.03 -9.73 -5.89
CA SER A 159 12.67 -10.93 -6.43
C SER A 159 12.09 -12.23 -5.86
N GLN A 160 11.44 -12.16 -4.72
CA GLN A 160 10.87 -13.31 -4.00
C GLN A 160 9.38 -13.52 -4.28
N MET A 161 8.73 -12.56 -4.95
CA MET A 161 7.31 -12.67 -5.29
C MET A 161 7.02 -13.90 -6.15
N ARG A 162 5.98 -14.64 -5.78
CA ARG A 162 5.48 -15.80 -6.53
C ARG A 162 4.41 -15.33 -7.51
N SER A 163 4.86 -14.83 -8.67
CA SER A 163 3.99 -14.31 -9.72
C SER A 163 4.59 -14.61 -11.10
N LYS A 164 3.74 -14.85 -12.12
CA LYS A 164 4.20 -15.03 -13.51
C LYS A 164 4.60 -13.71 -14.16
N GLN A 165 3.91 -12.63 -13.79
CA GLN A 165 4.15 -11.28 -14.29
C GLN A 165 4.21 -10.28 -13.14
N LEU A 166 5.20 -9.39 -13.15
CA LEU A 166 5.34 -8.28 -12.22
C LEU A 166 5.32 -6.95 -12.98
N VAL A 167 4.41 -6.06 -12.59
CA VAL A 167 4.35 -4.67 -13.08
C VAL A 167 4.72 -3.74 -11.92
N VAL A 168 5.70 -2.87 -12.12
CA VAL A 168 6.17 -1.95 -11.07
C VAL A 168 6.09 -0.51 -11.54
N PHE A 169 5.31 0.30 -10.84
CA PHE A 169 5.24 1.76 -11.01
C PHE A 169 6.18 2.43 -10.01
N ALA A 170 7.36 2.83 -10.44
CA ALA A 170 8.38 3.43 -9.58
C ALA A 170 9.23 4.47 -10.31
N SER A 171 9.97 5.29 -9.55
CA SER A 171 10.89 6.26 -10.15
C SER A 171 12.03 5.54 -10.90
N LYS A 172 12.49 6.16 -12.01
CA LYS A 172 13.53 5.63 -12.89
C LYS A 172 14.77 5.12 -12.15
N GLY A 173 15.15 5.75 -11.03
CA GLY A 173 16.29 5.33 -10.22
C GLY A 173 16.20 3.91 -9.63
N PHE A 174 15.02 3.30 -9.63
CA PHE A 174 14.84 1.90 -9.21
C PHE A 174 14.90 0.89 -10.37
N GLN A 175 14.85 1.31 -11.63
CA GLN A 175 14.73 0.43 -12.78
C GLN A 175 15.83 -0.63 -12.85
N ASN A 176 17.10 -0.21 -12.72
CA ASN A 176 18.25 -1.12 -12.80
C ASN A 176 18.51 -1.89 -11.49
N ARG A 177 17.75 -1.61 -10.45
CA ARG A 177 17.92 -2.19 -9.11
C ARG A 177 16.93 -3.32 -8.85
N ILE A 178 15.77 -3.29 -9.49
CA ILE A 178 14.72 -4.31 -9.32
C ILE A 178 15.07 -5.52 -10.19
N ARG A 179 15.05 -6.70 -9.58
CA ARG A 179 15.21 -7.99 -10.25
C ARG A 179 13.96 -8.83 -10.07
N PHE A 180 13.55 -9.52 -11.11
CA PHE A 180 12.44 -10.46 -11.07
C PHE A 180 12.77 -11.70 -11.89
N PRO A 181 13.56 -12.65 -11.33
CA PRO A 181 14.09 -13.79 -12.07
C PRO A 181 13.03 -14.86 -12.39
N LYS A 182 11.87 -14.83 -11.75
CA LYS A 182 10.84 -15.87 -11.82
C LYS A 182 9.75 -15.62 -12.86
N GLY A 183 9.82 -14.52 -13.62
CA GLY A 183 8.77 -14.19 -14.57
C GLY A 183 9.07 -12.92 -15.38
N ASN A 184 8.04 -12.37 -16.02
CA ASN A 184 8.15 -11.18 -16.83
C ASN A 184 8.04 -9.91 -15.98
N LEU A 185 9.01 -9.00 -16.08
CA LEU A 185 9.01 -7.70 -15.44
C LEU A 185 8.64 -6.59 -16.42
N THR A 186 7.59 -5.85 -16.11
CA THR A 186 7.25 -4.58 -16.76
C THR A 186 7.52 -3.43 -15.81
N PHE A 187 8.52 -2.61 -16.11
CA PHE A 187 8.83 -1.42 -15.32
C PHE A 187 8.21 -0.17 -15.95
N VAL A 188 7.33 0.48 -15.21
CA VAL A 188 6.68 1.75 -15.59
C VAL A 188 7.35 2.89 -14.81
N SER A 189 8.25 3.61 -15.50
CA SER A 189 8.93 4.77 -14.90
C SER A 189 7.95 5.89 -14.60
N VAL A 190 8.03 6.46 -13.37
CA VAL A 190 7.19 7.58 -12.94
C VAL A 190 8.03 8.73 -12.39
N LEU A 191 7.63 9.97 -12.68
CA LEU A 191 8.34 11.18 -12.26
C LEU A 191 7.86 11.73 -10.90
N GLY A 192 6.68 11.31 -10.45
CA GLY A 192 6.08 11.76 -9.20
C GLY A 192 4.66 11.23 -9.03
N ILE A 193 3.94 11.74 -8.02
CA ILE A 193 2.59 11.26 -7.70
C ILE A 193 1.61 11.48 -8.86
N GLY A 194 1.61 12.66 -9.46
CA GLY A 194 0.70 12.98 -10.59
C GLY A 194 0.94 12.09 -11.81
N ASP A 195 2.19 11.91 -12.22
CA ASP A 195 2.57 11.03 -13.34
C ASP A 195 2.24 9.56 -13.03
N ARG A 196 2.51 9.10 -11.80
CA ARG A 196 2.13 7.76 -11.36
C ARG A 196 0.62 7.54 -11.48
N ASN A 197 -0.16 8.47 -10.98
CA ASN A 197 -1.62 8.38 -11.01
C ASN A 197 -2.14 8.34 -12.45
N LYS A 198 -1.61 9.17 -13.36
CA LYS A 198 -1.92 9.15 -14.78
C LYS A 198 -1.62 7.77 -15.38
N LYS A 199 -0.40 7.27 -15.19
CA LYS A 199 0.04 5.98 -15.76
C LYS A 199 -0.73 4.78 -15.20
N VAL A 200 -1.08 4.79 -13.91
CA VAL A 200 -1.94 3.75 -13.31
C VAL A 200 -3.34 3.78 -13.95
N ARG A 201 -3.92 4.96 -14.16
CA ARG A 201 -5.23 5.09 -14.81
C ARG A 201 -5.21 4.61 -16.26
N GLU A 202 -4.14 4.93 -17.01
CA GLU A 202 -3.96 4.55 -18.41
C GLU A 202 -3.55 3.09 -18.58
N PHE A 203 -3.06 2.46 -17.51
CA PHE A 203 -2.64 1.06 -17.56
C PHE A 203 -3.79 0.14 -17.96
N ARG A 204 -3.51 -0.69 -18.95
CA ARG A 204 -4.43 -1.73 -19.43
C ARG A 204 -3.95 -3.08 -18.90
N PRO A 205 -4.74 -3.74 -18.04
CA PRO A 205 -4.44 -5.12 -17.68
C PRO A 205 -4.31 -5.98 -18.93
N ASN A 206 -3.14 -6.57 -19.16
CA ASN A 206 -2.96 -7.46 -20.29
C ASN A 206 -3.80 -8.72 -20.06
N SER A 207 -4.58 -9.10 -21.05
CA SER A 207 -5.07 -10.48 -21.15
C SER A 207 -3.83 -11.34 -21.34
N ILE A 208 -3.55 -12.26 -20.41
CA ILE A 208 -2.66 -13.37 -20.75
C ILE A 208 -3.44 -14.13 -21.80
N CYS A 209 -3.00 -14.04 -23.07
CA CYS A 209 -3.50 -14.98 -24.07
C CYS A 209 -3.17 -16.38 -23.56
N ALA A 210 -4.21 -17.16 -23.36
CA ALA A 210 -4.09 -18.56 -23.00
C ALA A 210 -3.38 -19.32 -24.11
#